data_324881a1da36e4157e1ab789d905f923
#
_entry.id   324881a1da36e4157e1ab789d905f923
#
_cell.length_a   1.000
_cell.length_b   1.000
_cell.length_c   1.000
_cell.angle_alpha   90.00
_cell.angle_beta   90.00
_cell.angle_gamma   90.00
#
_symmetry.space_group_name_H-M   'P 1'
#
loop_
_entity.id
_entity.type
_entity.pdbx_description
1 polymer ?
#
loop_
_entity_poly.entity_id
_entity_poly.type
_entity_poly.pdbx_seq_one_letter_code
_entity_poly.pdbx_strand_id
1 'polypeptide(L)'
;EPTKEWLDGVRLASVRFMDGGSGSFVSADGLMITNHHVGLGCIQNVSSAENDYVKNGFHAATRDREAACPGYEVNVLTAMEDVTAKVQAGVKAQMSDAEAREARKAATAAIENECSARTKLRCNVVSLYQGGEYQLYQYKKYTDVRLVFAPEQSMAFFGGDPDNFTFPRHDLDICLMRAYEGGKPVRPEALLRFLAQGVSDGDPVFVSGHP
;
A
#
# COMPACT_ATOMS: atom_id res chain seq x y z
N GLU A 1 5.74 4.19 24.84
CA GLU A 1 5.86 3.24 23.72
C GLU A 1 4.47 3.04 23.09
N PRO A 2 4.36 2.86 21.76
CA PRO A 2 3.09 2.54 21.12
C PRO A 2 2.51 1.22 21.64
N THR A 3 1.19 1.16 21.86
CA THR A 3 0.53 -0.09 22.24
C THR A 3 0.37 -1.01 21.04
N LYS A 4 0.15 -2.31 21.28
CA LYS A 4 -0.11 -3.28 20.22
C LYS A 4 -1.36 -2.90 19.40
N GLU A 5 -2.42 -2.45 20.06
CA GLU A 5 -3.66 -2.00 19.43
C GLU A 5 -3.41 -0.81 18.50
N TRP A 6 -2.55 0.14 18.93
CA TRP A 6 -2.19 1.28 18.08
C TRP A 6 -1.40 0.83 16.85
N LEU A 7 -0.40 -0.05 17.03
CA LEU A 7 0.39 -0.60 15.92
C LEU A 7 -0.48 -1.39 14.94
N ASP A 8 -1.38 -2.23 15.45
CA ASP A 8 -2.35 -2.97 14.62
C ASP A 8 -3.30 -2.01 13.87
N GLY A 9 -3.75 -0.95 14.53
CA GLY A 9 -4.58 0.09 13.91
C GLY A 9 -3.86 0.79 12.75
N VAL A 10 -2.60 1.19 12.93
CA VAL A 10 -1.79 1.80 11.87
C VAL A 10 -1.56 0.83 10.72
N ARG A 11 -1.22 -0.43 11.02
CA ARG A 11 -1.03 -1.48 10.02
C ARG A 11 -2.28 -1.73 9.18
N LEU A 12 -3.46 -1.84 9.82
CA LEU A 12 -4.73 -2.07 9.13
C LEU A 12 -5.25 -0.85 8.38
N ALA A 13 -4.86 0.35 8.78
CA ALA A 13 -5.16 1.58 8.05
C ALA A 13 -4.24 1.78 6.83
N SER A 14 -3.04 1.23 6.85
CA SER A 14 -2.06 1.35 5.77
C SER A 14 -2.39 0.43 4.60
N VAL A 15 -2.22 0.91 3.37
CA VAL A 15 -2.42 0.15 2.15
C VAL A 15 -1.16 0.14 1.29
N ARG A 16 -0.90 -0.98 0.63
CA ARG A 16 0.16 -1.14 -0.37
C ARG A 16 -0.46 -1.15 -1.76
N PHE A 17 -0.02 -0.27 -2.63
CA PHE A 17 -0.35 -0.32 -4.06
C PHE A 17 0.50 -1.38 -4.77
N MET A 18 -0.04 -2.00 -5.83
CA MET A 18 0.60 -3.14 -6.50
C MET A 18 1.98 -2.81 -7.06
N ASP A 19 2.11 -1.67 -7.73
CA ASP A 19 3.34 -1.26 -8.43
C ASP A 19 4.37 -0.59 -7.52
N GLY A 20 4.16 -0.70 -6.22
CA GLY A 20 4.91 0.03 -5.20
C GLY A 20 4.19 1.31 -4.79
N GLY A 21 4.56 1.78 -3.63
CA GLY A 21 3.92 2.94 -3.02
C GLY A 21 2.95 2.56 -1.92
N SER A 22 2.77 3.50 -1.03
CA SER A 22 1.96 3.37 0.16
C SER A 22 0.84 4.38 0.16
N GLY A 23 -0.22 4.05 0.86
CA GLY A 23 -1.31 4.97 1.17
C GLY A 23 -1.97 4.57 2.47
N SER A 24 -3.03 5.27 2.82
CA SER A 24 -3.78 4.96 4.04
C SER A 24 -5.26 5.21 3.83
N PHE A 25 -6.11 4.38 4.44
CA PHE A 25 -7.51 4.70 4.59
C PHE A 25 -7.68 5.92 5.50
N VAL A 26 -8.44 6.91 5.03
CA VAL A 26 -8.71 8.17 5.74
C VAL A 26 -10.20 8.41 5.98
N SER A 27 -11.06 7.48 5.57
CA SER A 27 -12.49 7.53 5.85
C SER A 27 -13.09 6.14 6.07
N ALA A 28 -14.23 6.11 6.75
CA ALA A 28 -14.99 4.88 7.04
C ALA A 28 -15.66 4.28 5.78
N ASP A 29 -15.60 4.94 4.64
CA ASP A 29 -16.16 4.52 3.36
C ASP A 29 -15.09 4.32 2.27
N GLY A 30 -13.92 3.84 2.68
CA GLY A 30 -12.88 3.34 1.80
C GLY A 30 -12.07 4.41 1.06
N LEU A 31 -12.18 5.69 1.42
CA LEU A 31 -11.32 6.74 0.85
C LEU A 31 -9.89 6.54 1.35
N MET A 32 -8.97 6.58 0.43
CA MET A 32 -7.52 6.44 0.67
C MET A 32 -6.81 7.69 0.19
N ILE A 33 -5.75 8.06 0.91
CA ILE A 33 -4.76 9.06 0.45
C ILE A 33 -3.47 8.33 0.05
N THR A 34 -2.88 8.77 -1.04
CA THR A 34 -1.55 8.36 -1.51
C THR A 34 -0.88 9.52 -2.23
N ASN A 35 0.31 9.31 -2.79
CA ASN A 35 0.99 10.31 -3.61
C ASN A 35 0.38 10.40 -5.01
N HIS A 36 0.48 11.58 -5.63
CA HIS A 36 0.08 11.79 -7.02
C HIS A 36 0.87 10.87 -7.97
N HIS A 37 2.18 10.76 -7.78
CA HIS A 37 3.02 9.90 -8.61
C HIS A 37 2.65 8.41 -8.51
N VAL A 38 2.15 7.94 -7.34
CA VAL A 38 1.60 6.57 -7.19
C VAL A 38 0.30 6.41 -7.98
N GLY A 39 -0.54 7.46 -8.02
CA GLY A 39 -1.80 7.47 -8.77
C GLY A 39 -1.65 7.80 -10.26
N LEU A 40 -0.46 8.23 -10.71
CA LEU A 40 -0.27 8.80 -12.06
C LEU A 40 -0.68 7.86 -13.18
N GLY A 41 -0.39 6.58 -13.07
CA GLY A 41 -0.81 5.58 -14.07
C GLY A 41 -2.35 5.50 -14.21
N CYS A 42 -3.10 5.60 -13.10
CA CYS A 42 -4.56 5.69 -13.18
C CYS A 42 -4.99 7.00 -13.84
N ILE A 43 -4.42 8.15 -13.42
CA ILE A 43 -4.76 9.47 -13.97
C ILE A 43 -4.55 9.48 -15.49
N GLN A 44 -3.44 8.91 -15.98
CA GLN A 44 -3.16 8.75 -17.40
C GLN A 44 -4.18 7.86 -18.09
N ASN A 45 -4.52 6.70 -17.50
CA ASN A 45 -5.45 5.73 -18.10
C ASN A 45 -6.90 6.24 -18.22
N VAL A 46 -7.32 7.13 -17.31
CA VAL A 46 -8.66 7.73 -17.35
C VAL A 46 -8.72 9.05 -18.12
N SER A 47 -7.57 9.58 -18.52
CA SER A 47 -7.47 10.78 -19.36
C SER A 47 -7.82 10.46 -20.82
N SER A 48 -8.30 11.46 -21.55
CA SER A 48 -8.56 11.42 -22.98
C SER A 48 -8.09 12.72 -23.64
N ALA A 49 -8.17 12.79 -24.97
CA ALA A 49 -7.82 14.02 -25.70
C ALA A 49 -8.72 15.21 -25.32
N GLU A 50 -9.99 14.93 -24.97
CA GLU A 50 -10.95 15.97 -24.53
C GLU A 50 -10.82 16.29 -23.03
N ASN A 51 -10.33 15.33 -22.24
CA ASN A 51 -10.25 15.44 -20.79
C ASN A 51 -8.86 15.01 -20.30
N ASP A 52 -7.89 15.88 -20.44
CA ASP A 52 -6.51 15.67 -19.96
C ASP A 52 -6.42 15.93 -18.45
N TYR A 53 -6.64 14.89 -17.66
CA TYR A 53 -6.60 14.97 -16.19
C TYR A 53 -5.19 15.08 -15.63
N VAL A 54 -4.17 14.69 -16.39
CA VAL A 54 -2.78 14.92 -15.99
C VAL A 54 -2.49 16.43 -15.96
N LYS A 55 -2.97 17.16 -16.98
CA LYS A 55 -2.76 18.59 -17.11
C LYS A 55 -3.72 19.43 -16.27
N ASN A 56 -4.98 19.00 -16.14
CA ASN A 56 -6.04 19.84 -15.57
C ASN A 56 -6.48 19.37 -14.17
N GLY A 57 -5.91 18.26 -13.67
CA GLY A 57 -6.37 17.61 -12.45
C GLY A 57 -7.71 16.89 -12.62
N PHE A 58 -8.09 16.13 -11.60
CA PHE A 58 -9.35 15.39 -11.55
C PHE A 58 -10.05 15.61 -10.22
N HIS A 59 -11.36 15.79 -10.26
CA HIS A 59 -12.19 15.85 -9.06
C HIS A 59 -13.57 15.21 -9.32
N ALA A 60 -13.85 14.13 -8.63
CA ALA A 60 -15.17 13.50 -8.61
C ALA A 60 -16.03 14.19 -7.55
N ALA A 61 -16.94 15.09 -7.97
CA ALA A 61 -17.85 15.78 -7.05
C ALA A 61 -18.83 14.82 -6.34
N THR A 62 -19.11 13.67 -6.93
CA THR A 62 -20.01 12.64 -6.41
C THR A 62 -19.43 11.24 -6.69
N ARG A 63 -19.90 10.22 -5.97
CA ARG A 63 -19.37 8.85 -6.10
C ARG A 63 -19.58 8.22 -7.48
N ASP A 64 -20.64 8.56 -8.16
CA ASP A 64 -20.89 8.12 -9.53
C ASP A 64 -19.95 8.74 -10.57
N ARG A 65 -19.24 9.80 -10.19
CA ARG A 65 -18.20 10.44 -11.00
C ARG A 65 -16.79 9.91 -10.71
N GLU A 66 -16.61 9.05 -9.72
CA GLU A 66 -15.32 8.43 -9.44
C GLU A 66 -14.90 7.53 -10.60
N ALA A 67 -13.69 7.75 -11.13
CA ALA A 67 -13.22 7.06 -12.33
C ALA A 67 -12.52 5.75 -11.97
N ALA A 68 -12.95 4.63 -12.55
CA ALA A 68 -12.31 3.33 -12.33
C ALA A 68 -10.87 3.33 -12.85
N CYS A 69 -9.95 2.76 -12.05
CA CYS A 69 -8.53 2.61 -12.38
C CYS A 69 -8.23 1.16 -12.81
N PRO A 70 -8.34 0.81 -14.11
CA PRO A 70 -8.09 -0.55 -14.56
C PRO A 70 -6.67 -1.01 -14.21
N GLY A 71 -6.57 -2.23 -13.68
CA GLY A 71 -5.29 -2.81 -13.29
C GLY A 71 -4.76 -2.36 -11.93
N TYR A 72 -5.36 -1.37 -11.30
CA TYR A 72 -4.98 -1.00 -9.93
C TYR A 72 -5.50 -2.00 -8.92
N GLU A 73 -4.65 -2.35 -7.97
CA GLU A 73 -5.04 -3.08 -6.77
C GLU A 73 -4.40 -2.47 -5.53
N VAL A 74 -5.10 -2.57 -4.42
CA VAL A 74 -4.56 -2.22 -3.11
C VAL A 74 -4.64 -3.41 -2.17
N ASN A 75 -3.62 -3.54 -1.34
CA ASN A 75 -3.43 -4.67 -0.44
C ASN A 75 -3.31 -4.15 0.99
N VAL A 76 -4.13 -4.68 1.89
CA VAL A 76 -4.11 -4.40 3.34
C VAL A 76 -3.47 -5.58 4.05
N LEU A 77 -2.41 -5.35 4.82
CA LEU A 77 -1.75 -6.37 5.62
C LEU A 77 -2.62 -6.72 6.84
N THR A 78 -3.37 -7.82 6.76
CA THR A 78 -4.33 -8.22 7.79
C THR A 78 -3.72 -9.06 8.89
N ALA A 79 -2.70 -9.88 8.59
CA ALA A 79 -2.01 -10.72 9.56
C ALA A 79 -0.55 -10.92 9.23
N MET A 80 0.25 -11.16 10.25
CA MET A 80 1.66 -11.55 10.19
C MET A 80 1.88 -12.75 11.10
N GLU A 81 2.66 -13.72 10.64
CA GLU A 81 3.03 -14.93 11.40
C GLU A 81 4.52 -15.22 11.20
N ASP A 82 5.26 -15.44 12.27
CA ASP A 82 6.64 -15.92 12.20
C ASP A 82 6.66 -17.37 11.71
N VAL A 83 7.26 -17.58 10.56
CA VAL A 83 7.41 -18.90 9.92
C VAL A 83 8.87 -19.31 9.79
N THR A 84 9.78 -18.65 10.50
CA THR A 84 11.23 -18.89 10.44
C THR A 84 11.57 -20.35 10.65
N ALA A 85 11.03 -20.96 11.71
CA ALA A 85 11.25 -22.38 12.01
C ALA A 85 10.76 -23.30 10.88
N LYS A 86 9.60 -22.98 10.27
CA LYS A 86 9.04 -23.77 9.14
C LYS A 86 9.93 -23.66 7.90
N VAL A 87 10.43 -22.46 7.57
CA VAL A 87 11.32 -22.24 6.43
C VAL A 87 12.66 -22.93 6.64
N GLN A 88 13.21 -22.89 7.85
CA GLN A 88 14.50 -23.49 8.17
C GLN A 88 14.45 -25.01 8.35
N ALA A 89 13.30 -25.61 8.63
CA ALA A 89 13.17 -27.05 8.86
C ALA A 89 13.61 -27.92 7.68
N GLY A 90 13.56 -27.40 6.45
CA GLY A 90 14.01 -28.09 5.24
C GLY A 90 15.53 -28.04 5.01
N VAL A 91 16.26 -27.21 5.76
CA VAL A 91 17.72 -27.01 5.59
C VAL A 91 18.47 -27.99 6.49
N LYS A 92 19.33 -28.81 5.91
CA LYS A 92 20.16 -29.82 6.63
C LYS A 92 21.62 -29.34 6.70
N ALA A 93 22.32 -29.71 7.77
CA ALA A 93 23.69 -29.27 8.04
C ALA A 93 24.72 -29.63 6.94
N GLN A 94 24.46 -30.67 6.16
CA GLN A 94 25.35 -31.11 5.08
C GLN A 94 25.04 -30.50 3.71
N MET A 95 24.03 -29.65 3.60
CA MET A 95 23.67 -28.97 2.35
C MET A 95 24.70 -27.90 2.02
N SER A 96 25.03 -27.78 0.74
CA SER A 96 25.70 -26.59 0.20
C SER A 96 24.80 -25.36 0.28
N ASP A 97 25.39 -24.17 0.17
CA ASP A 97 24.63 -22.92 0.20
C ASP A 97 23.56 -22.85 -0.90
N ALA A 98 23.84 -23.43 -2.07
CA ALA A 98 22.90 -23.51 -3.18
C ALA A 98 21.69 -24.41 -2.84
N GLU A 99 21.96 -25.62 -2.32
CA GLU A 99 20.91 -26.55 -1.89
C GLU A 99 20.08 -25.98 -0.74
N ALA A 100 20.71 -25.36 0.24
CA ALA A 100 20.02 -24.69 1.36
C ALA A 100 19.12 -23.56 0.89
N ARG A 101 19.53 -22.80 -0.15
CA ARG A 101 18.74 -21.73 -0.77
C ARG A 101 17.50 -22.28 -1.47
N GLU A 102 17.66 -23.36 -2.26
CA GLU A 102 16.53 -24.01 -2.93
C GLU A 102 15.58 -24.67 -1.92
N ALA A 103 16.09 -25.26 -0.84
CA ALA A 103 15.25 -25.82 0.22
C ALA A 103 14.39 -24.72 0.89
N ARG A 104 14.97 -23.55 1.21
CA ARG A 104 14.22 -22.41 1.75
C ARG A 104 13.18 -21.89 0.78
N LYS A 105 13.52 -21.74 -0.50
CA LYS A 105 12.61 -21.31 -1.56
C LYS A 105 11.41 -22.25 -1.72
N ALA A 106 11.67 -23.57 -1.70
CA ALA A 106 10.60 -24.58 -1.75
C ALA A 106 9.68 -24.52 -0.52
N ALA A 107 10.26 -24.37 0.68
CA ALA A 107 9.49 -24.23 1.92
C ALA A 107 8.64 -22.95 1.91
N THR A 108 9.20 -21.83 1.48
CA THR A 108 8.49 -20.55 1.30
C THR A 108 7.28 -20.72 0.38
N ALA A 109 7.47 -21.28 -0.81
CA ALA A 109 6.39 -21.49 -1.78
C ALA A 109 5.28 -22.43 -1.22
N ALA A 110 5.66 -23.46 -0.47
CA ALA A 110 4.70 -24.37 0.16
C ALA A 110 3.84 -23.62 1.22
N ILE A 111 4.47 -22.80 2.08
CA ILE A 111 3.80 -22.02 3.11
C ILE A 111 2.82 -21.00 2.48
N GLU A 112 3.25 -20.29 1.43
CA GLU A 112 2.42 -19.31 0.71
C GLU A 112 1.20 -19.97 0.05
N ASN A 113 1.42 -21.11 -0.61
CA ASN A 113 0.35 -21.88 -1.27
C ASN A 113 -0.68 -22.41 -0.26
N GLU A 114 -0.21 -23.02 0.85
CA GLU A 114 -1.08 -23.51 1.93
C GLU A 114 -1.92 -22.38 2.52
N CYS A 115 -1.27 -21.25 2.85
CA CYS A 115 -1.93 -20.07 3.37
C CYS A 115 -3.00 -19.55 2.39
N SER A 116 -2.66 -19.34 1.13
CA SER A 116 -3.58 -18.83 0.11
C SER A 116 -4.76 -19.80 -0.14
N ALA A 117 -4.52 -21.09 -0.15
CA ALA A 117 -5.57 -22.10 -0.31
C ALA A 117 -6.57 -22.07 0.87
N ARG A 118 -6.07 -21.92 2.09
CA ARG A 118 -6.85 -21.93 3.32
C ARG A 118 -7.61 -20.62 3.53
N THR A 119 -6.95 -19.46 3.33
CA THR A 119 -7.50 -18.14 3.70
C THR A 119 -8.19 -17.43 2.55
N LYS A 120 -7.89 -17.79 1.30
CA LYS A 120 -8.26 -17.06 0.08
C LYS A 120 -7.67 -15.65 0.01
N LEU A 121 -6.69 -15.35 0.88
CA LEU A 121 -5.94 -14.11 0.89
C LEU A 121 -4.68 -14.25 0.03
N ARG A 122 -4.07 -13.13 -0.31
CA ARG A 122 -2.72 -13.11 -0.87
C ARG A 122 -1.72 -13.34 0.27
N CYS A 123 -0.94 -14.39 0.18
CA CYS A 123 0.05 -14.76 1.18
C CYS A 123 1.46 -14.64 0.60
N ASN A 124 2.34 -13.94 1.32
CA ASN A 124 3.74 -13.80 0.92
C ASN A 124 4.64 -14.02 2.14
N VAL A 125 5.69 -14.80 1.99
CA VAL A 125 6.75 -14.93 3.00
C VAL A 125 7.82 -13.87 2.71
N VAL A 126 8.02 -12.99 3.68
CA VAL A 126 9.01 -11.91 3.61
C VAL A 126 10.23 -12.31 4.44
N SER A 127 11.41 -12.23 3.83
CA SER A 127 12.68 -12.45 4.51
C SER A 127 13.16 -11.14 5.13
N LEU A 128 13.39 -11.13 6.42
CA LEU A 128 13.90 -10.00 7.18
C LEU A 128 15.33 -10.28 7.66
N TYR A 129 16.07 -9.23 7.99
CA TYR A 129 17.42 -9.30 8.55
C TYR A 129 18.35 -10.26 7.76
N GLN A 130 18.33 -10.12 6.42
CA GLN A 130 19.15 -10.93 5.49
C GLN A 130 18.95 -12.47 5.65
N GLY A 131 17.71 -12.87 5.95
CA GLY A 131 17.34 -14.28 6.13
C GLY A 131 17.43 -14.79 7.57
N GLY A 132 17.62 -13.89 8.53
CA GLY A 132 17.56 -14.19 9.97
C GLY A 132 16.14 -14.49 10.46
N GLU A 133 15.13 -13.95 9.77
CA GLU A 133 13.72 -14.10 10.12
C GLU A 133 12.88 -14.21 8.86
N TYR A 134 11.79 -14.99 8.92
CA TYR A 134 10.80 -15.15 7.85
C TYR A 134 9.41 -14.93 8.42
N GLN A 135 8.71 -13.91 7.87
CA GLN A 135 7.35 -13.55 8.25
C GLN A 135 6.37 -13.87 7.13
N LEU A 136 5.31 -14.63 7.43
CA LEU A 136 4.19 -14.84 6.52
C LEU A 136 3.21 -13.67 6.62
N TYR A 137 3.13 -12.87 5.58
CA TYR A 137 2.23 -11.74 5.46
C TYR A 137 0.96 -12.15 4.71
N GLN A 138 -0.20 -11.83 5.27
CA GLN A 138 -1.51 -12.13 4.69
C GLN A 138 -2.18 -10.80 4.31
N TYR A 139 -2.48 -10.64 3.02
CA TYR A 139 -3.06 -9.41 2.49
C TYR A 139 -4.50 -9.63 2.02
N LYS A 140 -5.41 -8.77 2.47
CA LYS A 140 -6.69 -8.59 1.81
C LYS A 140 -6.50 -7.66 0.62
N LYS A 141 -6.90 -8.13 -0.57
CA LYS A 141 -6.74 -7.43 -1.84
C LYS A 141 -8.06 -6.82 -2.28
N TYR A 142 -8.02 -5.57 -2.76
CA TYR A 142 -9.10 -4.89 -3.45
C TYR A 142 -8.67 -4.52 -4.86
N THR A 143 -9.49 -4.84 -5.86
CA THR A 143 -9.20 -4.63 -7.29
C THR A 143 -10.13 -3.63 -7.98
N ASP A 144 -11.21 -3.21 -7.34
CA ASP A 144 -12.02 -2.06 -7.79
C ASP A 144 -11.52 -0.83 -7.03
N VAL A 145 -10.55 -0.15 -7.62
CA VAL A 145 -9.98 1.10 -7.11
C VAL A 145 -10.38 2.23 -8.05
N ARG A 146 -10.85 3.33 -7.49
CA ARG A 146 -11.33 4.48 -8.27
C ARG A 146 -10.64 5.75 -7.86
N LEU A 147 -10.32 6.58 -8.85
CA LEU A 147 -9.79 7.91 -8.68
C LEU A 147 -10.90 8.85 -8.16
N VAL A 148 -10.61 9.60 -7.12
CA VAL A 148 -11.52 10.57 -6.50
C VAL A 148 -11.01 11.98 -6.71
N PHE A 149 -9.72 12.20 -6.50
CA PHE A 149 -9.07 13.49 -6.66
C PHE A 149 -7.59 13.33 -7.00
N ALA A 150 -7.14 14.16 -7.93
CA ALA A 150 -5.72 14.39 -8.19
C ALA A 150 -5.53 15.85 -8.62
N PRO A 151 -4.55 16.58 -8.08
CA PRO A 151 -4.19 17.89 -8.62
C PRO A 151 -3.58 17.75 -10.01
N GLU A 152 -3.44 18.84 -10.73
CA GLU A 152 -2.67 18.89 -11.96
C GLU A 152 -1.20 18.55 -11.70
N GLN A 153 -0.54 17.91 -12.67
CA GLN A 153 0.85 17.45 -12.50
C GLN A 153 1.82 18.61 -12.23
N SER A 154 1.56 19.79 -12.79
CA SER A 154 2.38 20.99 -12.56
C SER A 154 2.39 21.44 -11.09
N MET A 155 1.34 21.12 -10.33
CA MET A 155 1.25 21.37 -8.89
C MET A 155 1.79 20.18 -8.09
N ALA A 156 1.51 18.95 -8.55
CA ALA A 156 1.93 17.73 -7.85
C ALA A 156 3.44 17.48 -7.95
N PHE A 157 4.09 18.03 -8.94
CA PHE A 157 5.53 17.92 -9.18
C PHE A 157 6.16 19.30 -9.46
N PHE A 158 5.79 20.27 -8.63
CA PHE A 158 6.27 21.63 -8.72
C PHE A 158 7.79 21.68 -8.42
N GLY A 159 8.54 22.37 -9.30
CA GLY A 159 10.00 22.45 -9.20
C GLY A 159 10.74 21.30 -9.91
N GLY A 160 10.05 20.20 -10.22
CA GLY A 160 10.61 19.05 -10.95
C GLY A 160 11.74 18.32 -10.20
N ASP A 161 12.57 17.58 -10.94
CA ASP A 161 13.67 16.80 -10.37
C ASP A 161 14.67 17.60 -9.51
N PRO A 162 15.03 18.87 -9.85
CA PRO A 162 15.94 19.63 -9.00
C PRO A 162 15.43 19.84 -7.57
N ASP A 163 14.12 19.94 -7.39
CA ASP A 163 13.51 20.15 -6.08
C ASP A 163 13.07 18.86 -5.39
N ASN A 164 13.09 17.73 -6.09
CA ASN A 164 12.51 16.47 -5.61
C ASN A 164 13.11 15.97 -4.28
N PHE A 165 14.38 16.26 -4.02
CA PHE A 165 15.08 15.88 -2.78
C PHE A 165 15.48 17.09 -1.92
N THR A 166 14.87 18.25 -2.17
CA THR A 166 15.14 19.49 -1.45
C THR A 166 14.09 19.74 -0.39
N PHE A 167 14.49 20.24 0.79
CA PHE A 167 13.58 20.68 1.83
C PHE A 167 13.86 22.18 2.15
N PRO A 168 12.84 23.01 2.27
CA PRO A 168 11.41 22.76 2.08
C PRO A 168 11.02 22.67 0.60
N ARG A 169 9.95 21.92 0.30
CA ARG A 169 9.41 21.68 -1.04
C ARG A 169 7.96 22.16 -1.13
N HIS A 170 7.57 22.76 -2.25
CA HIS A 170 6.27 23.40 -2.45
C HIS A 170 5.38 22.65 -3.45
N ASP A 171 5.44 21.34 -3.49
CA ASP A 171 4.55 20.54 -4.31
C ASP A 171 3.37 19.93 -3.51
N LEU A 172 2.33 19.55 -4.22
CA LEU A 172 1.16 18.90 -3.67
C LEU A 172 1.05 17.48 -4.26
N ASP A 173 2.01 16.62 -3.90
CA ASP A 173 2.09 15.23 -4.36
C ASP A 173 1.09 14.35 -3.61
N ILE A 174 -0.21 14.60 -3.84
CA ILE A 174 -1.31 13.83 -3.25
C ILE A 174 -2.25 13.29 -4.32
N CYS A 175 -2.87 12.13 -4.03
CA CYS A 175 -3.96 11.56 -4.78
C CYS A 175 -4.96 10.94 -3.81
N LEU A 176 -6.26 11.15 -4.04
CA LEU A 176 -7.31 10.45 -3.32
C LEU A 176 -7.92 9.39 -4.22
N MET A 177 -8.00 8.18 -3.69
CA MET A 177 -8.62 7.04 -4.35
C MET A 177 -9.62 6.38 -3.41
N ARG A 178 -10.53 5.57 -3.93
CA ARG A 178 -11.46 4.80 -3.12
C ARG A 178 -11.45 3.34 -3.53
N ALA A 179 -11.41 2.47 -2.52
CA ALA A 179 -11.55 1.03 -2.71
C ALA A 179 -13.01 0.61 -2.67
N TYR A 180 -13.40 -0.30 -3.57
CA TYR A 180 -14.72 -0.88 -3.68
C TYR A 180 -14.66 -2.41 -3.60
N GLU A 181 -15.71 -3.01 -3.08
CA GLU A 181 -15.93 -4.46 -3.03
C GLU A 181 -17.41 -4.74 -3.30
N GLY A 182 -17.70 -5.57 -4.30
CA GLY A 182 -19.10 -5.84 -4.68
C GLY A 182 -19.90 -4.60 -5.10
N GLY A 183 -19.26 -3.62 -5.73
CA GLY A 183 -19.87 -2.38 -6.19
C GLY A 183 -20.18 -1.36 -5.08
N LYS A 184 -19.74 -1.61 -3.84
CA LYS A 184 -19.91 -0.70 -2.70
C LYS A 184 -18.56 -0.24 -2.17
N PRO A 185 -18.45 0.99 -1.65
CA PRO A 185 -17.25 1.43 -0.95
C PRO A 185 -16.89 0.47 0.20
N VAL A 186 -15.62 0.15 0.30
CA VAL A 186 -15.07 -0.68 1.38
C VAL A 186 -15.27 0.02 2.72
N ARG A 187 -15.54 -0.77 3.75
CA ARG A 187 -15.48 -0.33 5.14
C ARG A 187 -14.20 -0.88 5.77
N PRO A 188 -13.14 -0.08 5.88
CA PRO A 188 -11.88 -0.54 6.45
C PRO A 188 -12.02 -0.80 7.96
N GLU A 189 -11.27 -1.76 8.49
CA GLU A 189 -11.24 -2.08 9.93
C GLU A 189 -10.59 -0.95 10.74
N ALA A 190 -9.65 -0.22 10.14
CA ALA A 190 -8.99 0.93 10.74
C ALA A 190 -8.79 2.04 9.70
N LEU A 191 -8.65 3.27 10.16
CA LEU A 191 -8.37 4.44 9.34
C LEU A 191 -7.53 5.46 10.12
N LEU A 192 -6.75 6.26 9.40
CA LEU A 192 -6.05 7.41 9.95
C LEU A 192 -6.93 8.66 9.82
N ARG A 193 -7.01 9.44 10.89
CA ARG A 193 -7.81 10.66 10.90
C ARG A 193 -6.93 11.87 10.67
N PHE A 194 -7.41 12.80 9.85
CA PHE A 194 -6.79 14.12 9.77
C PHE A 194 -6.97 14.87 11.09
N LEU A 195 -5.86 15.42 11.58
CA LEU A 195 -5.85 16.28 12.76
C LEU A 195 -5.94 17.74 12.30
N ALA A 196 -7.08 18.39 12.57
CA ALA A 196 -7.32 19.77 12.12
C ALA A 196 -6.35 20.79 12.75
N GLN A 197 -5.85 20.49 13.97
CA GLN A 197 -4.89 21.35 14.67
C GLN A 197 -3.45 21.22 14.11
N GLY A 198 -3.18 20.18 13.31
CA GLY A 198 -1.83 19.84 12.88
C GLY A 198 -0.97 19.29 14.02
N VAL A 199 0.35 19.37 13.85
CA VAL A 199 1.34 18.96 14.84
C VAL A 199 2.10 20.17 15.39
N SER A 200 2.63 20.06 16.58
CA SER A 200 3.47 21.06 17.23
C SER A 200 4.93 20.63 17.24
N ASP A 201 5.84 21.60 17.40
CA ASP A 201 7.27 21.29 17.59
C ASP A 201 7.48 20.42 18.83
N GLY A 202 8.23 19.32 18.67
CA GLY A 202 8.47 18.32 19.70
C GLY A 202 7.44 17.19 19.78
N ASP A 203 6.35 17.22 19.03
CA ASP A 203 5.41 16.10 18.95
C ASP A 203 6.07 14.88 18.29
N PRO A 204 5.84 13.66 18.85
CA PRO A 204 6.33 12.44 18.21
C PRO A 204 5.57 12.18 16.89
N VAL A 205 6.32 11.89 15.83
CA VAL A 205 5.78 11.53 14.53
C VAL A 205 6.23 10.13 14.11
N PHE A 206 5.38 9.43 13.37
CA PHE A 206 5.66 8.09 12.88
C PHE A 206 5.41 8.05 11.36
N VAL A 207 6.23 7.26 10.67
CA VAL A 207 6.04 6.96 9.25
C VAL A 207 5.63 5.51 9.13
N SER A 208 4.49 5.27 8.46
CA SER A 208 4.04 3.92 8.12
C SER A 208 4.00 3.78 6.59
N GLY A 209 4.24 2.57 6.11
CA GLY A 209 4.17 2.30 4.69
C GLY A 209 4.80 0.96 4.31
N HIS A 210 4.88 0.74 3.01
CA HIS A 210 5.48 -0.44 2.40
C HIS A 210 6.61 0.03 1.47
N PRO A 211 7.86 -0.19 1.82
CA PRO A 211 9.01 0.14 0.97
C PRO A 211 9.05 -0.70 -0.30
#